data_c74562ea8b02acb0c7fca37f1033c959
#
_entry.id   c74562ea8b02acb0c7fca37f1033c959
#
_cell.length_a   1.000
_cell.length_b   1.000
_cell.length_c   1.000
_cell.angle_alpha   90.00
_cell.angle_beta   90.00
_cell.angle_gamma   90.00
#
_symmetry.space_group_name_H-M   'P 1'
#
loop_
_entity.id
_entity.type
_entity.pdbx_description
1 polymer ?
#
loop_
_entity_poly.entity_id
_entity_poly.type
_entity_poly.pdbx_seq_one_letter_code
_entity_poly.pdbx_strand_id
1 'polypeptide(L)'
;MPRERANLCFIIKDGKVLLIRKKRGLGAGKINAPGGKLEPGETALEAAIRETREEVGVTPLHLEERGFLRFQFTDGYSLSCAVFVARDFEGELIETDEATPQWCSVDAVPYHEMWADDFEWLPEVLAGGTFTGSFVFENESMLEKDVRFHGPFAHPTDATSRRPRALVAGCGFVGLATARLLLSAGWDVTGCTHSPESALALAAESFPVLPCDISDPAQVARVLGALHGLDAVVHCASSSKGGVDVYREVYLRGAQILCGELAPRQMVFTSSTSVYAQTEGEWVDEQSAAEPPRETGRVLLETERWVLGHGGAVARLAGIYGPGRSVLLRKFFSGEAVIEGDGRRWLNQIHRDDAAAGIARIVQARFQGLFNLSDDSPISQIELYSKLSERFSTNLPPTGPIDVNRKRGWTHKRVSNGRLRSLGWAPAYASFFDAIAGDSELVQIARASAASSAPASEQE
;
A
#
# COMPACT_ATOMS: atom_id res chain seq x y z
N MET A 1 -30.63 20.01 0.29
CA MET A 1 -30.74 18.98 -0.77
C MET A 1 -29.84 19.41 -1.91
N PRO A 2 -29.14 18.50 -2.62
CA PRO A 2 -28.32 18.87 -3.77
C PRO A 2 -29.18 19.58 -4.82
N ARG A 3 -28.62 20.65 -5.43
CA ARG A 3 -29.34 21.45 -6.41
C ARG A 3 -29.46 20.74 -7.76
N GLU A 4 -28.52 19.86 -8.07
CA GLU A 4 -28.48 19.11 -9.33
C GLU A 4 -28.25 17.61 -9.10
N ARG A 5 -28.70 16.83 -10.08
CA ARG A 5 -28.50 15.36 -10.12
C ARG A 5 -27.79 15.01 -11.41
N ALA A 6 -26.83 14.10 -11.34
CA ALA A 6 -26.04 13.63 -12.47
C ALA A 6 -25.79 12.13 -12.40
N ASN A 7 -25.13 11.62 -13.43
CA ASN A 7 -24.66 10.24 -13.51
C ASN A 7 -23.27 10.19 -14.15
N LEU A 8 -22.57 9.06 -13.91
CA LEU A 8 -21.37 8.63 -14.64
C LEU A 8 -21.55 7.16 -15.02
N CYS A 9 -21.10 6.79 -16.22
CA CYS A 9 -21.21 5.42 -16.74
C CYS A 9 -19.83 4.92 -17.20
N PHE A 10 -19.23 3.99 -16.46
CA PHE A 10 -17.97 3.36 -16.83
C PHE A 10 -18.25 2.06 -17.59
N ILE A 11 -17.81 1.96 -18.85
CA ILE A 11 -17.88 0.70 -19.61
C ILE A 11 -16.51 0.02 -19.45
N ILE A 12 -16.53 -1.20 -18.89
CA ILE A 12 -15.32 -2.00 -18.64
C ILE A 12 -15.36 -3.25 -19.52
N LYS A 13 -14.40 -3.39 -20.42
CA LYS A 13 -14.32 -4.55 -21.33
C LYS A 13 -12.86 -4.93 -21.58
N ASP A 14 -12.53 -6.21 -21.54
CA ASP A 14 -11.22 -6.77 -21.86
C ASP A 14 -10.05 -6.10 -21.09
N GLY A 15 -10.26 -5.84 -19.79
CA GLY A 15 -9.26 -5.20 -18.92
C GLY A 15 -9.05 -3.70 -19.19
N LYS A 16 -9.94 -3.08 -19.97
CA LYS A 16 -9.93 -1.65 -20.28
C LYS A 16 -11.20 -0.97 -19.81
N VAL A 17 -11.11 0.31 -19.50
CA VAL A 17 -12.24 1.18 -19.20
C VAL A 17 -12.37 2.25 -20.27
N LEU A 18 -13.60 2.49 -20.72
CA LEU A 18 -13.90 3.60 -21.62
C LEU A 18 -13.98 4.89 -20.82
N LEU A 19 -13.14 5.83 -21.19
CA LEU A 19 -13.10 7.18 -20.67
C LEU A 19 -13.30 8.18 -21.80
N ILE A 20 -13.63 9.42 -21.46
CA ILE A 20 -13.75 10.53 -22.40
C ILE A 20 -12.84 11.67 -22.01
N ARG A 21 -12.31 12.40 -23.00
CA ARG A 21 -11.80 13.75 -22.78
C ARG A 21 -12.92 14.74 -23.06
N LYS A 22 -13.38 15.41 -22.01
CA LYS A 22 -14.49 16.36 -22.07
C LYS A 22 -14.07 17.63 -22.83
N LYS A 23 -14.86 18.04 -23.81
CA LYS A 23 -14.57 19.24 -24.62
C LYS A 23 -15.31 20.48 -24.11
N ARG A 24 -16.41 20.31 -23.39
CA ARG A 24 -17.24 21.41 -22.86
C ARG A 24 -17.90 21.10 -21.51
N GLY A 25 -18.46 22.10 -20.85
CA GLY A 25 -19.18 21.97 -19.59
C GLY A 25 -18.26 21.83 -18.36
N LEU A 26 -18.81 21.32 -17.26
CA LEU A 26 -18.08 21.09 -16.02
C LEU A 26 -16.98 20.05 -16.26
N GLY A 27 -15.72 20.40 -15.96
CA GLY A 27 -14.58 19.54 -16.22
C GLY A 27 -14.07 19.54 -17.66
N ALA A 28 -14.37 20.56 -18.47
CA ALA A 28 -13.80 20.71 -19.81
C ALA A 28 -12.28 20.61 -19.78
N GLY A 29 -11.70 19.78 -20.67
CA GLY A 29 -10.26 19.45 -20.71
C GLY A 29 -9.86 18.25 -19.85
N LYS A 30 -10.65 17.87 -18.85
CA LYS A 30 -10.39 16.71 -17.99
C LYS A 30 -10.83 15.41 -18.65
N ILE A 31 -10.25 14.31 -18.17
CA ILE A 31 -10.71 12.96 -18.44
C ILE A 31 -11.80 12.59 -17.43
N ASN A 32 -12.84 11.91 -17.89
CA ASN A 32 -13.94 11.44 -17.06
C ASN A 32 -14.58 10.19 -17.70
N ALA A 33 -15.59 9.61 -17.07
CA ALA A 33 -16.53 8.71 -17.74
C ALA A 33 -17.57 9.49 -18.56
N PRO A 34 -18.20 8.89 -19.56
CA PRO A 34 -19.46 9.38 -20.11
C PRO A 34 -20.49 9.65 -19.02
N GLY A 35 -21.25 10.74 -19.14
CA GLY A 35 -22.27 11.08 -18.18
C GLY A 35 -22.58 12.56 -18.10
N GLY A 36 -23.72 12.88 -17.50
CA GLY A 36 -24.23 14.24 -17.43
C GLY A 36 -25.37 14.42 -16.44
N LYS A 37 -26.12 15.50 -16.59
CA LYS A 37 -27.24 15.85 -15.71
C LYS A 37 -28.50 15.09 -16.10
N LEU A 38 -29.33 14.75 -15.10
CA LEU A 38 -30.62 14.15 -15.34
C LEU A 38 -31.60 15.19 -15.89
N GLU A 39 -32.40 14.80 -16.86
CA GLU A 39 -33.56 15.56 -17.33
C GLU A 39 -34.78 15.45 -16.40
N PRO A 40 -35.73 16.39 -16.47
CA PRO A 40 -36.94 16.31 -15.65
C PRO A 40 -37.75 15.02 -15.88
N GLY A 41 -37.92 14.23 -14.81
CA GLY A 41 -38.66 12.96 -14.86
C GLY A 41 -37.81 11.74 -15.19
N GLU A 42 -36.53 11.93 -15.52
CA GLU A 42 -35.58 10.87 -15.86
C GLU A 42 -35.00 10.19 -14.61
N THR A 43 -34.86 8.89 -14.64
CA THR A 43 -34.09 8.14 -13.65
C THR A 43 -32.58 8.27 -13.92
N ALA A 44 -31.74 8.03 -12.91
CA ALA A 44 -30.29 8.08 -13.10
C ALA A 44 -29.80 7.01 -14.10
N LEU A 45 -30.46 5.87 -14.17
CA LEU A 45 -30.15 4.79 -15.13
C LEU A 45 -30.46 5.20 -16.57
N GLU A 46 -31.64 5.78 -16.81
CA GLU A 46 -32.04 6.28 -18.13
C GLU A 46 -31.11 7.37 -18.61
N ALA A 47 -30.77 8.31 -17.72
CA ALA A 47 -29.81 9.36 -18.02
C ALA A 47 -28.42 8.81 -18.36
N ALA A 48 -27.93 7.79 -17.65
CA ALA A 48 -26.64 7.16 -17.93
C ALA A 48 -26.59 6.51 -19.32
N ILE A 49 -27.68 5.88 -19.74
CA ILE A 49 -27.81 5.28 -21.09
C ILE A 49 -27.86 6.38 -22.15
N ARG A 50 -28.68 7.42 -21.96
CA ARG A 50 -28.83 8.54 -22.89
C ARG A 50 -27.53 9.31 -23.09
N GLU A 51 -26.91 9.77 -21.99
CA GLU A 51 -25.67 10.56 -22.01
C GLU A 51 -24.52 9.76 -22.66
N THR A 52 -24.37 8.46 -22.33
CA THR A 52 -23.34 7.63 -22.95
C THR A 52 -23.53 7.55 -24.46
N ARG A 53 -24.79 7.41 -24.93
CA ARG A 53 -25.09 7.37 -26.35
C ARG A 53 -24.85 8.71 -27.05
N GLU A 54 -25.17 9.81 -26.39
CA GLU A 54 -24.98 11.18 -26.93
C GLU A 54 -23.49 11.56 -26.98
N GLU A 55 -22.72 11.25 -25.93
CA GLU A 55 -21.32 11.65 -25.85
C GLU A 55 -20.36 10.76 -26.67
N VAL A 56 -20.65 9.44 -26.81
CA VAL A 56 -19.70 8.51 -27.46
C VAL A 56 -20.34 7.52 -28.44
N GLY A 57 -21.65 7.62 -28.76
CA GLY A 57 -22.33 6.84 -29.80
C GLY A 57 -22.71 5.42 -29.43
N VAL A 58 -22.39 4.93 -28.23
CA VAL A 58 -22.70 3.57 -27.82
C VAL A 58 -23.79 3.49 -26.75
N THR A 59 -24.56 2.42 -26.76
CA THR A 59 -25.57 2.12 -25.74
C THR A 59 -25.00 1.10 -24.76
N PRO A 60 -24.73 1.47 -23.50
CA PRO A 60 -24.24 0.52 -22.51
C PRO A 60 -25.30 -0.49 -22.13
N LEU A 61 -24.90 -1.76 -21.90
CA LEU A 61 -25.78 -2.87 -21.55
C LEU A 61 -25.54 -3.33 -20.12
N HIS A 62 -26.62 -3.80 -19.47
CA HIS A 62 -26.58 -4.38 -18.11
C HIS A 62 -25.88 -3.48 -17.09
N LEU A 63 -26.31 -2.20 -17.01
CA LEU A 63 -25.73 -1.26 -16.06
C LEU A 63 -26.05 -1.66 -14.63
N GLU A 64 -25.01 -1.66 -13.81
CA GLU A 64 -25.10 -1.88 -12.37
C GLU A 64 -24.69 -0.59 -11.63
N GLU A 65 -25.54 -0.13 -10.72
CA GLU A 65 -25.15 0.99 -9.84
C GLU A 65 -24.05 0.53 -8.88
N ARG A 66 -22.92 1.23 -8.89
CA ARG A 66 -21.74 0.90 -8.08
C ARG A 66 -21.41 1.96 -7.05
N GLY A 67 -22.00 3.13 -7.13
CA GLY A 67 -21.74 4.16 -6.14
C GLY A 67 -22.62 5.38 -6.25
N PHE A 68 -22.51 6.19 -5.20
CA PHE A 68 -23.21 7.44 -5.11
C PHE A 68 -22.30 8.53 -4.54
N LEU A 69 -22.19 9.64 -5.26
CA LEU A 69 -21.35 10.79 -4.94
C LEU A 69 -22.18 12.01 -4.55
N ARG A 70 -21.68 12.78 -3.61
CA ARG A 70 -22.20 14.10 -3.24
C ARG A 70 -21.06 15.10 -3.29
N PHE A 71 -21.26 16.16 -4.04
CA PHE A 71 -20.33 17.26 -4.15
C PHE A 71 -20.96 18.54 -3.59
N GLN A 72 -20.19 19.23 -2.76
CA GLN A 72 -20.51 20.56 -2.27
C GLN A 72 -19.37 21.49 -2.64
N PHE A 73 -19.67 22.59 -3.32
CA PHE A 73 -18.70 23.62 -3.65
C PHE A 73 -18.86 24.83 -2.70
N THR A 74 -17.75 25.50 -2.42
CA THR A 74 -17.74 26.66 -1.50
C THR A 74 -18.55 27.86 -2.02
N ASP A 75 -18.81 27.95 -3.33
CA ASP A 75 -19.68 28.93 -3.96
C ASP A 75 -21.19 28.66 -3.77
N GLY A 76 -21.53 27.55 -3.10
CA GLY A 76 -22.90 27.11 -2.82
C GLY A 76 -23.51 26.20 -3.89
N TYR A 77 -22.77 25.86 -4.96
CA TYR A 77 -23.20 24.82 -5.91
C TYR A 77 -23.15 23.43 -5.23
N SER A 78 -24.07 22.56 -5.56
CA SER A 78 -24.10 21.20 -5.04
C SER A 78 -24.66 20.22 -6.05
N LEU A 79 -24.02 19.05 -6.15
CA LEU A 79 -24.33 18.01 -7.11
C LEU A 79 -24.40 16.65 -6.41
N SER A 80 -25.34 15.81 -6.83
CA SER A 80 -25.33 14.39 -6.50
C SER A 80 -25.19 13.57 -7.78
N CYS A 81 -24.37 12.52 -7.76
CA CYS A 81 -24.05 11.74 -8.95
C CYS A 81 -24.14 10.24 -8.66
N ALA A 82 -24.96 9.52 -9.44
CA ALA A 82 -24.99 8.07 -9.42
C ALA A 82 -23.91 7.52 -10.36
N VAL A 83 -23.17 6.51 -9.90
CA VAL A 83 -22.08 5.88 -10.65
C VAL A 83 -22.51 4.49 -11.10
N PHE A 84 -22.50 4.27 -12.41
CA PHE A 84 -22.84 3.00 -13.04
C PHE A 84 -21.64 2.35 -13.70
N VAL A 85 -21.64 1.02 -13.74
CA VAL A 85 -20.70 0.21 -14.53
C VAL A 85 -21.48 -0.68 -15.48
N ALA A 86 -21.07 -0.69 -16.75
CA ALA A 86 -21.51 -1.65 -17.76
C ALA A 86 -20.32 -2.54 -18.17
N ARG A 87 -20.62 -3.77 -18.56
CA ARG A 87 -19.60 -4.73 -19.00
C ARG A 87 -19.66 -5.03 -20.49
N ASP A 88 -20.70 -4.52 -21.16
CA ASP A 88 -20.90 -4.63 -22.58
C ASP A 88 -21.68 -3.41 -23.13
N PHE A 89 -21.68 -3.25 -24.43
CA PHE A 89 -22.38 -2.17 -25.13
C PHE A 89 -22.70 -2.55 -26.57
N GLU A 90 -23.65 -1.82 -27.17
CA GLU A 90 -23.99 -1.88 -28.59
C GLU A 90 -23.67 -0.56 -29.27
N GLY A 91 -23.35 -0.61 -30.57
CA GLY A 91 -23.00 0.55 -31.39
C GLY A 91 -21.51 0.69 -31.66
N GLU A 92 -21.12 1.77 -32.30
CA GLU A 92 -19.74 2.10 -32.63
C GLU A 92 -19.33 3.37 -31.89
N LEU A 93 -18.13 3.36 -31.32
CA LEU A 93 -17.58 4.54 -30.64
C LEU A 93 -17.30 5.64 -31.66
N ILE A 94 -17.84 6.81 -31.40
CA ILE A 94 -17.63 8.01 -32.20
C ILE A 94 -17.15 9.16 -31.33
N GLU A 95 -16.31 10.02 -31.90
CA GLU A 95 -16.01 11.32 -31.33
C GLU A 95 -17.15 12.29 -31.62
N THR A 96 -17.53 13.08 -30.64
CA THR A 96 -18.60 14.06 -30.74
C THR A 96 -18.09 15.48 -30.46
N ASP A 97 -18.96 16.46 -30.56
CA ASP A 97 -18.63 17.85 -30.16
C ASP A 97 -18.47 18.00 -28.62
N GLU A 98 -18.91 17.00 -27.86
CA GLU A 98 -18.85 17.01 -26.38
C GLU A 98 -17.66 16.24 -25.83
N ALA A 99 -17.22 15.17 -26.51
CA ALA A 99 -16.27 14.23 -25.96
C ALA A 99 -15.43 13.52 -27.03
N THR A 100 -14.17 13.24 -26.68
CA THR A 100 -13.30 12.29 -27.41
C THR A 100 -13.17 11.03 -26.60
N PRO A 101 -13.71 9.87 -27.06
CA PRO A 101 -13.59 8.60 -26.36
C PRO A 101 -12.20 8.01 -26.45
N GLN A 102 -11.77 7.35 -25.37
CA GLN A 102 -10.51 6.62 -25.33
C GLN A 102 -10.59 5.39 -24.41
N TRP A 103 -10.01 4.27 -24.86
CA TRP A 103 -9.84 3.09 -24.03
C TRP A 103 -8.54 3.19 -23.23
N CYS A 104 -8.66 3.11 -21.89
CA CYS A 104 -7.52 3.05 -20.99
C CYS A 104 -7.46 1.67 -20.32
N SER A 105 -6.26 1.14 -20.08
CA SER A 105 -6.14 -0.02 -19.20
C SER A 105 -6.66 0.32 -17.81
N VAL A 106 -7.39 -0.59 -17.16
CA VAL A 106 -7.86 -0.39 -15.78
C VAL A 106 -6.69 -0.20 -14.80
N ASP A 107 -5.51 -0.70 -15.15
CA ASP A 107 -4.28 -0.57 -14.37
C ASP A 107 -3.48 0.73 -14.68
N ALA A 108 -3.93 1.52 -15.67
CA ALA A 108 -3.24 2.72 -16.13
C ALA A 108 -4.19 3.90 -16.39
N VAL A 109 -5.18 4.06 -15.52
CA VAL A 109 -6.12 5.18 -15.56
C VAL A 109 -5.38 6.49 -15.28
N PRO A 110 -5.53 7.52 -16.12
CA PRO A 110 -4.79 8.77 -16.01
C PRO A 110 -5.40 9.72 -14.95
N TYR A 111 -5.41 9.33 -13.67
CA TYR A 111 -6.01 10.07 -12.57
C TYR A 111 -5.52 11.53 -12.45
N HIS A 112 -4.28 11.80 -12.88
CA HIS A 112 -3.72 13.16 -12.87
C HIS A 112 -4.39 14.12 -13.85
N GLU A 113 -5.16 13.62 -14.80
CA GLU A 113 -5.97 14.39 -15.77
C GLU A 113 -7.47 14.37 -15.40
N MET A 114 -7.85 13.72 -14.31
CA MET A 114 -9.23 13.57 -13.82
C MET A 114 -9.52 14.56 -12.68
N TRP A 115 -10.70 14.50 -12.08
CA TRP A 115 -10.98 15.22 -10.85
C TRP A 115 -10.23 14.59 -9.67
N ALA A 116 -9.89 15.39 -8.68
CA ALA A 116 -9.09 14.92 -7.54
C ALA A 116 -9.78 13.82 -6.71
N ASP A 117 -11.10 13.77 -6.72
CA ASP A 117 -11.89 12.74 -6.05
C ASP A 117 -11.96 11.41 -6.79
N ASP A 118 -11.81 11.38 -8.11
CA ASP A 118 -11.91 10.15 -8.90
C ASP A 118 -10.92 9.08 -8.41
N PHE A 119 -9.76 9.51 -7.99
CA PHE A 119 -8.74 8.64 -7.42
C PHE A 119 -9.18 7.98 -6.09
N GLU A 120 -10.05 8.62 -5.32
CA GLU A 120 -10.46 8.16 -4.00
C GLU A 120 -11.47 7.00 -4.04
N TRP A 121 -12.20 6.84 -5.15
CA TRP A 121 -13.29 5.86 -5.24
C TRP A 121 -13.26 5.01 -6.52
N LEU A 122 -12.77 5.53 -7.65
CA LEU A 122 -12.80 4.82 -8.92
C LEU A 122 -11.98 3.52 -8.93
N PRO A 123 -10.80 3.41 -8.29
CA PRO A 123 -10.09 2.13 -8.20
C PRO A 123 -10.95 1.01 -7.62
N GLU A 124 -11.77 1.31 -6.60
CA GLU A 124 -12.70 0.36 -5.99
C GLU A 124 -13.80 -0.07 -6.95
N VAL A 125 -14.37 0.88 -7.69
CA VAL A 125 -15.40 0.63 -8.70
C VAL A 125 -14.86 -0.24 -9.84
N LEU A 126 -13.65 0.06 -10.32
CA LEU A 126 -12.98 -0.74 -11.36
C LEU A 126 -12.69 -2.17 -10.88
N ALA A 127 -12.41 -2.35 -9.59
CA ALA A 127 -12.26 -3.65 -8.95
C ALA A 127 -13.61 -4.36 -8.67
N GLY A 128 -14.75 -3.72 -8.95
CA GLY A 128 -16.09 -4.28 -8.79
C GLY A 128 -16.76 -4.00 -7.43
N GLY A 129 -16.17 -3.17 -6.59
CA GLY A 129 -16.73 -2.73 -5.32
C GLY A 129 -17.85 -1.71 -5.48
N THR A 130 -18.50 -1.38 -4.37
CA THR A 130 -19.53 -0.35 -4.26
C THR A 130 -19.17 0.66 -3.17
N PHE A 131 -19.59 1.91 -3.33
CA PHE A 131 -19.21 2.96 -2.42
C PHE A 131 -20.25 4.08 -2.29
N THR A 132 -20.06 4.92 -1.26
CA THR A 132 -20.67 6.25 -1.17
C THR A 132 -19.57 7.26 -0.86
N GLY A 133 -19.56 8.40 -1.57
CA GLY A 133 -18.59 9.47 -1.39
C GLY A 133 -19.25 10.82 -1.15
N SER A 134 -18.65 11.65 -0.30
CA SER A 134 -19.00 13.05 -0.11
C SER A 134 -17.73 13.90 -0.15
N PHE A 135 -17.76 14.97 -0.95
CA PHE A 135 -16.58 15.79 -1.20
C PHE A 135 -16.94 17.28 -1.12
N VAL A 136 -16.03 18.07 -0.57
CA VAL A 136 -16.12 19.53 -0.58
C VAL A 136 -15.01 20.09 -1.46
N PHE A 137 -15.37 20.96 -2.39
CA PHE A 137 -14.44 21.58 -3.33
C PHE A 137 -14.45 23.09 -3.23
N GLU A 138 -13.28 23.69 -3.39
CA GLU A 138 -13.09 25.08 -3.73
C GLU A 138 -12.49 25.17 -5.13
N ASN A 139 -13.27 25.58 -6.13
CA ASN A 139 -12.94 25.46 -7.54
C ASN A 139 -12.58 24.00 -7.91
N GLU A 140 -11.33 23.71 -8.26
CA GLU A 140 -10.82 22.36 -8.58
C GLU A 140 -10.08 21.68 -7.41
N SER A 141 -9.92 22.39 -6.29
CA SER A 141 -9.21 21.87 -5.11
C SER A 141 -10.16 21.16 -4.18
N MET A 142 -9.91 19.87 -3.91
CA MET A 142 -10.66 19.11 -2.92
C MET A 142 -10.22 19.52 -1.50
N LEU A 143 -11.17 20.02 -0.69
CA LEU A 143 -10.94 20.46 0.69
C LEU A 143 -11.24 19.37 1.72
N GLU A 144 -12.35 18.64 1.52
CA GLU A 144 -12.80 17.58 2.43
C GLU A 144 -13.31 16.38 1.64
N LYS A 145 -13.17 15.19 2.24
CA LYS A 145 -13.68 13.93 1.71
C LYS A 145 -14.20 13.02 2.81
N ASP A 146 -15.29 12.30 2.55
CA ASP A 146 -15.78 11.13 3.30
C ASP A 146 -16.17 10.05 2.29
N VAL A 147 -15.38 8.99 2.19
CA VAL A 147 -15.63 7.87 1.27
C VAL A 147 -15.82 6.61 2.09
N ARG A 148 -16.92 5.91 1.83
CA ARG A 148 -17.27 4.64 2.49
C ARG A 148 -17.50 3.57 1.45
N PHE A 149 -16.76 2.49 1.55
CA PHE A 149 -16.92 1.33 0.69
C PHE A 149 -17.92 0.35 1.31
N HIS A 150 -18.75 -0.26 0.47
CA HIS A 150 -19.82 -1.15 0.88
C HIS A 150 -19.66 -2.50 0.20
N GLY A 151 -19.58 -3.56 1.01
CA GLY A 151 -19.51 -4.94 0.55
C GLY A 151 -18.07 -5.50 0.45
N PRO A 152 -17.95 -6.84 0.44
CA PRO A 152 -16.68 -7.47 0.19
C PRO A 152 -16.22 -7.11 -1.23
N PHE A 153 -14.90 -6.97 -1.40
CA PHE A 153 -14.25 -6.93 -2.71
C PHE A 153 -14.68 -8.17 -3.53
N ALA A 154 -15.79 -8.07 -4.26
CA ALA A 154 -16.12 -9.03 -5.27
C ALA A 154 -15.37 -8.63 -6.53
N HIS A 155 -14.21 -9.23 -6.77
CA HIS A 155 -13.65 -9.21 -8.12
C HIS A 155 -14.73 -9.64 -9.11
N PRO A 156 -14.86 -9.02 -10.31
CA PRO A 156 -15.70 -9.56 -11.37
C PRO A 156 -15.17 -10.96 -11.68
N THR A 157 -15.89 -11.90 -11.22
CA THR A 157 -15.59 -13.32 -11.29
C THR A 157 -15.86 -13.81 -12.72
N ASP A 158 -14.89 -14.52 -13.28
CA ASP A 158 -15.27 -15.81 -13.86
C ASP A 158 -16.21 -16.51 -12.89
N ALA A 159 -17.31 -17.06 -13.38
CA ALA A 159 -18.46 -17.57 -12.64
C ALA A 159 -18.18 -18.82 -11.77
N THR A 160 -17.15 -18.75 -10.95
CA THR A 160 -16.90 -19.63 -9.80
C THR A 160 -16.37 -18.75 -8.67
N SER A 161 -17.18 -18.53 -7.66
CA SER A 161 -16.96 -17.68 -6.48
C SER A 161 -15.80 -18.20 -5.57
N ARG A 162 -14.58 -18.26 -6.10
CA ARG A 162 -13.40 -18.64 -5.33
C ARG A 162 -12.83 -17.42 -4.62
N ARG A 163 -12.66 -17.50 -3.29
CA ARG A 163 -11.90 -16.50 -2.54
C ARG A 163 -10.50 -16.34 -3.14
N PRO A 164 -9.98 -15.12 -3.28
CA PRO A 164 -8.62 -14.92 -3.75
C PRO A 164 -7.64 -15.58 -2.76
N ARG A 165 -6.56 -16.17 -3.27
CA ARG A 165 -5.62 -16.98 -2.48
C ARG A 165 -4.27 -16.31 -2.39
N ALA A 166 -3.74 -16.19 -1.17
CA ALA A 166 -2.43 -15.62 -0.93
C ALA A 166 -1.52 -16.55 -0.12
N LEU A 167 -0.27 -16.62 -0.52
CA LEU A 167 0.80 -17.14 0.31
C LEU A 167 1.60 -15.97 0.90
N VAL A 168 1.75 -15.93 2.23
CA VAL A 168 2.67 -15.00 2.89
C VAL A 168 3.91 -15.79 3.32
N ALA A 169 4.97 -15.69 2.53
CA ALA A 169 6.26 -16.32 2.79
C ALA A 169 7.08 -15.46 3.76
N GLY A 170 7.20 -15.93 5.00
CA GLY A 170 7.81 -15.21 6.11
C GLY A 170 6.78 -14.55 7.03
N CYS A 171 5.96 -15.37 7.73
CA CYS A 171 5.02 -14.92 8.76
C CYS A 171 5.74 -14.48 10.05
N GLY A 172 6.68 -13.54 9.90
CA GLY A 172 7.34 -12.84 11.01
C GLY A 172 6.59 -11.54 11.37
N PHE A 173 7.34 -10.53 11.84
CA PHE A 173 6.79 -9.31 12.41
C PHE A 173 5.82 -8.54 11.48
N VAL A 174 6.17 -8.35 10.20
CA VAL A 174 5.31 -7.68 9.22
C VAL A 174 4.42 -8.69 8.49
N GLY A 175 4.98 -9.83 8.09
CA GLY A 175 4.25 -10.82 7.30
C GLY A 175 3.04 -11.39 8.02
N LEU A 176 3.12 -11.63 9.34
CA LEU A 176 1.97 -12.09 10.14
C LEU A 176 0.84 -11.03 10.17
N ALA A 177 1.20 -9.76 10.37
CA ALA A 177 0.21 -8.68 10.33
C ALA A 177 -0.43 -8.56 8.93
N THR A 178 0.36 -8.70 7.86
CA THR A 178 -0.14 -8.73 6.47
C THR A 178 -1.09 -9.91 6.24
N ALA A 179 -0.74 -11.11 6.70
CA ALA A 179 -1.56 -12.31 6.57
C ALA A 179 -2.94 -12.13 7.23
N ARG A 180 -2.96 -11.59 8.46
CA ARG A 180 -4.18 -11.29 9.20
C ARG A 180 -5.07 -10.26 8.49
N LEU A 181 -4.48 -9.20 7.92
CA LEU A 181 -5.22 -8.19 7.15
C LEU A 181 -5.81 -8.78 5.87
N LEU A 182 -5.06 -9.60 5.12
CA LEU A 182 -5.59 -10.28 3.95
C LEU A 182 -6.73 -11.24 4.30
N LEU A 183 -6.57 -12.00 5.39
CA LEU A 183 -7.65 -12.88 5.88
C LEU A 183 -8.91 -12.09 6.23
N SER A 184 -8.78 -10.98 6.97
CA SER A 184 -9.92 -10.12 7.34
C SER A 184 -10.59 -9.48 6.12
N ALA A 185 -9.84 -9.29 5.04
CA ALA A 185 -10.34 -8.84 3.74
C ALA A 185 -10.94 -9.96 2.88
N GLY A 186 -11.15 -11.17 3.44
CA GLY A 186 -11.82 -12.28 2.77
C GLY A 186 -10.94 -13.15 1.88
N TRP A 187 -9.61 -13.01 1.95
CA TRP A 187 -8.66 -13.88 1.24
C TRP A 187 -8.54 -15.25 1.91
N ASP A 188 -8.28 -16.28 1.12
CA ASP A 188 -7.80 -17.59 1.59
C ASP A 188 -6.28 -17.50 1.74
N VAL A 189 -5.80 -17.44 2.98
CA VAL A 189 -4.40 -17.16 3.29
C VAL A 189 -3.70 -18.41 3.78
N THR A 190 -2.51 -18.67 3.25
CA THR A 190 -1.54 -19.61 3.81
C THR A 190 -0.30 -18.84 4.24
N GLY A 191 0.15 -19.05 5.47
CA GLY A 191 1.42 -18.54 5.96
C GLY A 191 2.56 -19.55 5.76
N CYS A 192 3.79 -19.04 5.70
CA CYS A 192 4.99 -19.88 5.70
C CYS A 192 6.05 -19.30 6.64
N THR A 193 6.73 -20.16 7.38
CA THR A 193 7.88 -19.84 8.24
C THR A 193 9.01 -20.80 7.97
N HIS A 194 10.25 -20.38 8.30
CA HIS A 194 11.44 -21.18 8.00
C HIS A 194 11.49 -22.52 8.75
N SER A 195 11.03 -22.57 10.01
CA SER A 195 11.19 -23.75 10.85
C SER A 195 9.88 -24.29 11.43
N PRO A 196 9.82 -25.59 11.77
CA PRO A 196 8.67 -26.20 12.44
C PRO A 196 8.29 -25.50 13.76
N GLU A 197 9.27 -25.10 14.55
CA GLU A 197 9.06 -24.42 15.84
C GLU A 197 8.36 -23.07 15.63
N SER A 198 8.79 -22.32 14.61
CA SER A 198 8.16 -21.05 14.24
C SER A 198 6.73 -21.23 13.71
N ALA A 199 6.47 -22.31 12.97
CA ALA A 199 5.12 -22.63 12.52
C ALA A 199 4.22 -23.04 13.69
N LEU A 200 4.74 -23.87 14.62
CA LEU A 200 4.01 -24.29 15.82
C LEU A 200 3.65 -23.10 16.72
N ALA A 201 4.54 -22.11 16.85
CA ALA A 201 4.25 -20.87 17.60
C ALA A 201 3.08 -20.06 17.01
N LEU A 202 2.73 -20.29 15.76
CA LEU A 202 1.61 -19.66 15.05
C LEU A 202 0.41 -20.61 14.83
N ALA A 203 0.38 -21.77 15.49
CA ALA A 203 -0.68 -22.76 15.32
C ALA A 203 -2.08 -22.27 15.77
N ALA A 204 -2.15 -21.20 16.56
CA ALA A 204 -3.40 -20.57 16.98
C ALA A 204 -3.98 -19.58 15.97
N GLU A 205 -3.27 -19.29 14.86
CA GLU A 205 -3.79 -18.39 13.81
C GLU A 205 -4.98 -19.04 13.08
N SER A 206 -5.89 -18.20 12.59
CA SER A 206 -7.09 -18.65 11.88
C SER A 206 -6.82 -19.05 10.42
N PHE A 207 -5.56 -19.27 10.05
CA PHE A 207 -5.10 -19.76 8.75
C PHE A 207 -3.89 -20.70 8.92
N PRO A 208 -3.67 -21.63 7.99
CA PRO A 208 -2.55 -22.57 8.09
C PRO A 208 -1.21 -21.86 7.96
N VAL A 209 -0.24 -22.22 8.81
CA VAL A 209 1.15 -21.77 8.74
C VAL A 209 2.05 -22.98 8.56
N LEU A 210 2.73 -23.05 7.42
CA LEU A 210 3.53 -24.21 7.03
C LEU A 210 5.03 -23.96 7.26
N PRO A 211 5.79 -24.92 7.81
CA PRO A 211 7.24 -24.80 7.88
C PRO A 211 7.86 -25.11 6.52
N CYS A 212 8.60 -24.16 5.95
CA CYS A 212 9.26 -24.31 4.67
C CYS A 212 10.44 -23.35 4.55
N ASP A 213 11.60 -23.87 4.23
CA ASP A 213 12.72 -23.07 3.76
C ASP A 213 12.49 -22.71 2.30
N ILE A 214 12.21 -21.44 2.04
CA ILE A 214 11.92 -20.93 0.69
C ILE A 214 13.15 -20.87 -0.21
N SER A 215 14.35 -21.06 0.32
CA SER A 215 15.59 -21.15 -0.45
C SER A 215 15.88 -22.58 -0.95
N ASP A 216 15.11 -23.56 -0.48
CA ASP A 216 15.18 -24.96 -0.90
C ASP A 216 14.02 -25.31 -1.85
N PRO A 217 14.28 -25.47 -3.17
CA PRO A 217 13.23 -25.76 -4.14
C PRO A 217 12.52 -27.08 -3.88
N ALA A 218 13.21 -28.09 -3.33
CA ALA A 218 12.60 -29.37 -3.01
C ALA A 218 11.61 -29.26 -1.84
N GLN A 219 11.90 -28.41 -0.84
CA GLN A 219 10.94 -28.11 0.22
C GLN A 219 9.75 -27.31 -0.31
N VAL A 220 9.97 -26.28 -1.12
CA VAL A 220 8.89 -25.48 -1.71
C VAL A 220 7.96 -26.35 -2.53
N ALA A 221 8.48 -27.19 -3.43
CA ALA A 221 7.69 -28.11 -4.23
C ALA A 221 6.89 -29.09 -3.36
N ARG A 222 7.51 -29.68 -2.33
CA ARG A 222 6.86 -30.64 -1.44
C ARG A 222 5.81 -30.04 -0.52
N VAL A 223 6.11 -28.87 0.10
CA VAL A 223 5.28 -28.27 1.16
C VAL A 223 4.26 -27.32 0.58
N LEU A 224 4.64 -26.52 -0.39
CA LEU A 224 3.81 -25.46 -0.97
C LEU A 224 3.28 -25.78 -2.36
N GLY A 225 3.82 -26.80 -3.04
CA GLY A 225 3.45 -27.16 -4.42
C GLY A 225 1.97 -27.51 -4.63
N ALA A 226 1.25 -27.88 -3.58
CA ALA A 226 -0.20 -28.09 -3.63
C ALA A 226 -1.00 -26.77 -3.66
N LEU A 227 -0.36 -25.63 -3.44
CA LEU A 227 -1.00 -24.32 -3.45
C LEU A 227 -1.15 -23.78 -4.89
N HIS A 228 -1.97 -24.44 -5.71
CA HIS A 228 -2.18 -24.01 -7.09
C HIS A 228 -3.09 -22.78 -7.19
N GLY A 229 -2.87 -21.97 -8.22
CA GLY A 229 -3.72 -20.83 -8.56
C GLY A 229 -3.69 -19.73 -7.49
N LEU A 230 -2.52 -19.44 -6.93
CA LEU A 230 -2.33 -18.31 -6.04
C LEU A 230 -2.55 -16.99 -6.80
N ASP A 231 -3.36 -16.11 -6.23
CA ASP A 231 -3.55 -14.76 -6.74
C ASP A 231 -2.38 -13.85 -6.34
N ALA A 232 -1.78 -14.11 -5.17
CA ALA A 232 -0.59 -13.39 -4.73
C ALA A 232 0.38 -14.26 -3.92
N VAL A 233 1.66 -13.96 -4.04
CA VAL A 233 2.71 -14.38 -3.09
C VAL A 233 3.35 -13.12 -2.52
N VAL A 234 3.34 -12.99 -1.20
CA VAL A 234 4.01 -11.90 -0.47
C VAL A 234 5.28 -12.44 0.15
N HIS A 235 6.42 -12.01 -0.34
CA HIS A 235 7.72 -12.40 0.18
C HIS A 235 8.17 -11.43 1.28
N CYS A 236 7.87 -11.79 2.53
CA CYS A 236 8.26 -11.08 3.76
C CYS A 236 9.37 -11.80 4.54
N ALA A 237 9.91 -12.92 4.03
CA ALA A 237 10.98 -13.62 4.69
C ALA A 237 12.23 -12.74 4.77
N SER A 238 12.95 -12.81 5.89
CA SER A 238 14.16 -12.05 6.11
C SER A 238 15.24 -12.92 6.73
N SER A 239 16.48 -12.72 6.29
CA SER A 239 17.64 -13.31 6.95
C SER A 239 17.87 -12.63 8.29
N SER A 240 17.65 -13.29 9.41
CA SER A 240 17.88 -12.74 10.76
C SER A 240 19.38 -12.59 11.06
N LYS A 241 20.16 -13.58 10.66
CA LYS A 241 21.62 -13.66 10.80
C LYS A 241 22.22 -14.25 9.53
N GLY A 242 23.38 -13.78 9.12
CA GLY A 242 24.10 -14.31 7.96
C GLY A 242 24.77 -13.22 7.13
N GLY A 243 25.72 -13.63 6.29
CA GLY A 243 26.44 -12.79 5.35
C GLY A 243 25.66 -12.57 4.05
N VAL A 244 26.37 -12.09 3.04
CA VAL A 244 25.83 -11.79 1.70
C VAL A 244 25.19 -13.01 1.04
N ASP A 245 25.79 -14.18 1.20
CA ASP A 245 25.29 -15.43 0.59
C ASP A 245 23.91 -15.80 1.15
N VAL A 246 23.71 -15.69 2.47
CA VAL A 246 22.39 -15.95 3.08
C VAL A 246 21.36 -14.92 2.61
N TYR A 247 21.77 -13.65 2.41
CA TYR A 247 20.91 -12.65 1.80
C TYR A 247 20.48 -13.05 0.39
N ARG A 248 21.41 -13.52 -0.43
CA ARG A 248 21.15 -13.97 -1.81
C ARG A 248 20.21 -15.17 -1.85
N GLU A 249 20.45 -16.17 -0.98
CA GLU A 249 19.61 -17.37 -0.90
C GLU A 249 18.17 -17.01 -0.47
N VAL A 250 18.00 -16.23 0.60
CA VAL A 250 16.68 -15.93 1.14
C VAL A 250 15.91 -14.97 0.23
N TYR A 251 16.53 -13.88 -0.24
CA TYR A 251 15.80 -12.84 -0.95
C TYR A 251 15.68 -13.14 -2.44
N LEU A 252 16.81 -13.27 -3.15
CA LEU A 252 16.79 -13.44 -4.61
C LEU A 252 16.34 -14.85 -5.00
N ARG A 253 17.04 -15.86 -4.50
CA ARG A 253 16.74 -17.24 -4.82
C ARG A 253 15.36 -17.66 -4.30
N GLY A 254 15.01 -17.27 -3.08
CA GLY A 254 13.68 -17.50 -2.54
C GLY A 254 12.56 -16.89 -3.41
N ALA A 255 12.73 -15.66 -3.91
CA ALA A 255 11.78 -15.06 -4.83
C ALA A 255 11.68 -15.85 -6.17
N GLN A 256 12.83 -16.26 -6.71
CA GLN A 256 12.90 -17.06 -7.95
C GLN A 256 12.21 -18.41 -7.80
N ILE A 257 12.48 -19.12 -6.70
CA ILE A 257 11.88 -20.43 -6.41
C ILE A 257 10.36 -20.29 -6.22
N LEU A 258 9.92 -19.35 -5.39
CA LEU A 258 8.49 -19.13 -5.15
C LEU A 258 7.73 -18.80 -6.45
N CYS A 259 8.30 -17.99 -7.33
CA CYS A 259 7.68 -17.71 -8.63
C CYS A 259 7.72 -18.93 -9.56
N GLY A 260 8.84 -19.65 -9.62
CA GLY A 260 9.00 -20.80 -10.50
C GLY A 260 8.11 -21.98 -10.13
N GLU A 261 8.03 -22.30 -8.84
CA GLU A 261 7.26 -23.47 -8.35
C GLU A 261 5.76 -23.19 -8.21
N LEU A 262 5.37 -21.94 -7.87
CA LEU A 262 3.99 -21.62 -7.54
C LEU A 262 3.25 -20.81 -8.62
N ALA A 263 3.97 -20.21 -9.55
CA ALA A 263 3.45 -19.39 -10.64
C ALA A 263 2.30 -18.44 -10.21
N PRO A 264 2.51 -17.57 -9.19
CA PRO A 264 1.47 -16.68 -8.71
C PRO A 264 1.11 -15.63 -9.75
N ARG A 265 -0.14 -15.13 -9.71
CA ARG A 265 -0.56 -14.01 -10.58
C ARG A 265 0.17 -12.71 -10.23
N GLN A 266 0.56 -12.55 -8.97
CA GLN A 266 1.31 -11.40 -8.48
C GLN A 266 2.37 -11.84 -7.47
N MET A 267 3.58 -11.28 -7.60
CA MET A 267 4.63 -11.36 -6.57
C MET A 267 4.81 -9.99 -5.94
N VAL A 268 4.76 -9.92 -4.60
CA VAL A 268 5.09 -8.71 -3.83
C VAL A 268 6.30 -9.00 -2.95
N PHE A 269 7.37 -8.25 -3.15
CA PHE A 269 8.60 -8.40 -2.38
C PHE A 269 8.77 -7.24 -1.38
N THR A 270 9.01 -7.57 -0.11
CA THR A 270 9.33 -6.55 0.91
C THR A 270 10.83 -6.28 0.94
N SER A 271 11.22 -5.13 0.46
CA SER A 271 12.58 -4.61 0.45
C SER A 271 12.79 -3.59 1.57
N SER A 272 13.82 -2.76 1.47
CA SER A 272 14.18 -1.79 2.49
C SER A 272 14.60 -0.46 1.88
N THR A 273 14.20 0.65 2.48
CA THR A 273 14.70 2.00 2.12
C THR A 273 16.20 2.19 2.39
N SER A 274 16.88 1.18 2.97
CA SER A 274 18.35 1.19 3.11
C SER A 274 19.10 1.06 1.79
N VAL A 275 18.42 0.77 0.68
CA VAL A 275 19.01 0.78 -0.67
C VAL A 275 19.33 2.19 -1.16
N TYR A 276 18.69 3.21 -0.61
CA TYR A 276 19.03 4.62 -0.84
C TYR A 276 20.26 5.01 -0.04
N ALA A 277 21.28 5.54 -0.71
CA ALA A 277 22.60 5.85 -0.12
C ALA A 277 22.80 7.33 0.22
N GLN A 278 21.83 8.18 0.00
CA GLN A 278 21.92 9.64 0.13
C GLN A 278 22.31 10.08 1.55
N THR A 279 23.13 11.14 1.64
CA THR A 279 23.77 11.60 2.88
C THR A 279 23.60 13.09 3.16
N GLU A 280 22.92 13.85 2.29
CA GLU A 280 22.81 15.31 2.41
C GLU A 280 21.45 15.77 2.99
N GLY A 281 20.61 14.85 3.45
CA GLY A 281 19.30 15.17 4.04
C GLY A 281 18.20 15.40 3.03
N GLU A 282 18.43 15.09 1.76
CA GLU A 282 17.51 15.25 0.66
C GLU A 282 16.30 14.31 0.76
N TRP A 283 15.22 14.66 0.05
CA TRP A 283 14.10 13.78 -0.18
C TRP A 283 14.44 12.75 -1.25
N VAL A 284 14.06 11.52 -0.99
CA VAL A 284 14.13 10.40 -1.94
C VAL A 284 12.75 9.79 -2.15
N ASP A 285 12.48 9.40 -3.38
CA ASP A 285 11.29 8.71 -3.84
C ASP A 285 11.65 7.47 -4.65
N GLU A 286 10.68 6.85 -5.30
CA GLU A 286 10.86 5.65 -6.10
C GLU A 286 11.67 5.87 -7.38
N GLN A 287 11.84 7.11 -7.83
CA GLN A 287 12.66 7.49 -9.00
C GLN A 287 14.09 7.85 -8.61
N SER A 288 14.33 8.05 -7.32
CA SER A 288 15.65 8.42 -6.82
C SER A 288 16.67 7.30 -6.96
N ALA A 289 17.94 7.66 -7.21
CA ALA A 289 19.02 6.71 -7.33
C ALA A 289 19.15 5.83 -6.09
N ALA A 290 19.21 4.51 -6.29
CA ALA A 290 19.42 3.51 -5.27
C ALA A 290 20.78 2.82 -5.52
N GLU A 291 21.81 3.24 -4.77
CA GLU A 291 23.20 2.81 -4.94
C GLU A 291 23.80 2.37 -3.60
N PRO A 292 23.28 1.30 -2.98
CA PRO A 292 23.73 0.90 -1.65
C PRO A 292 25.21 0.55 -1.65
N PRO A 293 25.98 1.10 -0.70
CA PRO A 293 27.43 0.85 -0.63
C PRO A 293 27.76 -0.58 -0.20
N ARG A 294 26.82 -1.24 0.48
CA ARG A 294 27.03 -2.59 1.01
C ARG A 294 26.48 -3.68 0.07
N GLU A 295 27.18 -4.80 0.02
CA GLU A 295 26.76 -5.95 -0.81
C GLU A 295 25.37 -6.48 -0.48
N THR A 296 25.00 -6.53 0.79
CA THR A 296 23.62 -6.93 1.19
C THR A 296 22.56 -6.01 0.60
N GLY A 297 22.85 -4.72 0.48
CA GLY A 297 21.95 -3.77 -0.21
C GLY A 297 21.89 -4.01 -1.73
N ARG A 298 23.02 -4.39 -2.34
CA ARG A 298 23.07 -4.74 -3.77
C ARG A 298 22.24 -6.00 -4.08
N VAL A 299 22.27 -6.99 -3.17
CA VAL A 299 21.39 -8.18 -3.29
C VAL A 299 19.92 -7.79 -3.23
N LEU A 300 19.53 -6.86 -2.34
CA LEU A 300 18.15 -6.37 -2.33
C LEU A 300 17.78 -5.71 -3.66
N LEU A 301 18.63 -4.85 -4.23
CA LEU A 301 18.39 -4.24 -5.53
C LEU A 301 18.33 -5.26 -6.68
N GLU A 302 19.15 -6.28 -6.65
CA GLU A 302 19.12 -7.37 -7.62
C GLU A 302 17.78 -8.12 -7.54
N THR A 303 17.30 -8.38 -6.31
CA THR A 303 15.99 -8.99 -6.08
C THR A 303 14.85 -8.08 -6.56
N GLU A 304 14.91 -6.79 -6.24
CA GLU A 304 13.93 -5.80 -6.70
C GLU A 304 13.83 -5.77 -8.24
N ARG A 305 14.97 -5.68 -8.93
CA ARG A 305 15.04 -5.68 -10.40
C ARG A 305 14.44 -6.96 -10.98
N TRP A 306 14.77 -8.10 -10.37
CA TRP A 306 14.22 -9.37 -10.80
C TRP A 306 12.68 -9.41 -10.64
N VAL A 307 12.15 -9.04 -9.48
CA VAL A 307 10.70 -9.03 -9.21
C VAL A 307 9.97 -8.06 -10.14
N LEU A 308 10.49 -6.84 -10.31
CA LEU A 308 9.91 -5.83 -11.21
C LEU A 308 9.94 -6.28 -12.68
N GLY A 309 11.03 -6.90 -13.11
CA GLY A 309 11.17 -7.45 -14.46
C GLY A 309 10.20 -8.59 -14.77
N HIS A 310 9.61 -9.22 -13.74
CA HIS A 310 8.57 -10.26 -13.86
C HIS A 310 7.16 -9.72 -13.54
N GLY A 311 6.95 -8.41 -13.62
CA GLY A 311 5.63 -7.78 -13.42
C GLY A 311 5.16 -7.78 -11.96
N GLY A 312 6.04 -7.99 -11.00
CA GLY A 312 5.72 -7.93 -9.58
C GLY A 312 5.74 -6.53 -8.99
N ALA A 313 5.53 -6.45 -7.68
CA ALA A 313 5.63 -5.23 -6.90
C ALA A 313 6.72 -5.32 -5.83
N VAL A 314 7.31 -4.19 -5.50
CA VAL A 314 8.32 -4.06 -4.46
C VAL A 314 7.88 -3.02 -3.45
N ALA A 315 7.87 -3.39 -2.17
CA ALA A 315 7.60 -2.51 -1.04
C ALA A 315 8.91 -2.24 -0.27
N ARG A 316 9.51 -1.06 -0.44
CA ARG A 316 10.67 -0.61 0.33
C ARG A 316 10.21 -0.09 1.69
N LEU A 317 10.43 -0.86 2.73
CA LEU A 317 10.04 -0.51 4.09
C LEU A 317 11.08 0.38 4.76
N ALA A 318 10.63 1.43 5.44
CA ALA A 318 11.44 2.28 6.33
C ALA A 318 11.82 1.54 7.62
N GLY A 319 12.28 2.24 8.64
CA GLY A 319 12.57 1.65 9.94
C GLY A 319 11.32 1.11 10.61
N ILE A 320 11.13 -0.19 10.60
CA ILE A 320 9.91 -0.82 11.09
C ILE A 320 9.92 -0.87 12.62
N TYR A 321 8.84 -0.43 13.23
CA TYR A 321 8.59 -0.52 14.68
C TYR A 321 7.14 -0.93 14.97
N GLY A 322 6.86 -1.28 16.22
CA GLY A 322 5.54 -1.69 16.73
C GLY A 322 5.69 -2.46 18.04
N PRO A 323 4.59 -2.93 18.64
CA PRO A 323 4.64 -3.74 19.86
C PRO A 323 5.62 -4.92 19.74
N GLY A 324 6.50 -5.05 20.72
CA GLY A 324 7.57 -6.07 20.75
C GLY A 324 8.80 -5.75 19.90
N ARG A 325 8.80 -4.69 19.12
CA ARG A 325 9.96 -4.30 18.29
C ARG A 325 10.05 -2.80 18.08
N SER A 326 10.75 -2.11 18.96
CA SER A 326 11.14 -0.72 18.75
C SER A 326 12.56 -0.48 19.26
N VAL A 327 13.53 -0.53 18.35
CA VAL A 327 14.94 -0.34 18.70
C VAL A 327 15.20 1.04 19.31
N LEU A 328 14.52 2.07 18.82
CA LEU A 328 14.65 3.43 19.31
C LEU A 328 14.15 3.57 20.76
N LEU A 329 12.94 3.09 21.05
CA LEU A 329 12.38 3.13 22.42
C LEU A 329 13.16 2.23 23.36
N ARG A 330 13.52 1.01 22.94
CA ARG A 330 14.31 0.10 23.78
C ARG A 330 15.63 0.77 24.20
N LYS A 331 16.40 1.29 23.24
CA LYS A 331 17.66 1.98 23.53
C LYS A 331 17.47 3.21 24.42
N PHE A 332 16.38 3.95 24.21
CA PHE A 332 16.06 5.11 25.03
C PHE A 332 15.79 4.70 26.48
N PHE A 333 14.93 3.73 26.72
CA PHE A 333 14.59 3.28 28.07
C PHE A 333 15.69 2.47 28.76
N SER A 334 16.58 1.80 28.02
CA SER A 334 17.75 1.11 28.60
C SER A 334 18.96 2.03 28.85
N GLY A 335 18.88 3.31 28.47
CA GLY A 335 20.01 4.23 28.58
C GLY A 335 21.13 4.01 27.53
N GLU A 336 20.92 3.09 26.55
CA GLU A 336 21.87 2.82 25.47
C GLU A 336 21.77 3.81 24.28
N ALA A 337 20.81 4.73 24.32
CA ALA A 337 20.61 5.70 23.26
C ALA A 337 21.78 6.69 23.22
N VAL A 338 22.28 6.97 22.01
CA VAL A 338 23.34 7.96 21.75
C VAL A 338 22.89 8.82 20.56
N ILE A 339 23.03 10.13 20.71
CA ILE A 339 22.86 11.11 19.64
C ILE A 339 24.13 11.16 18.82
N GLU A 340 24.07 10.76 17.57
CA GLU A 340 25.26 10.67 16.70
C GLU A 340 25.61 12.03 16.09
N GLY A 341 26.85 12.47 16.29
CA GLY A 341 27.34 13.76 15.78
C GLY A 341 26.50 14.92 16.31
N ASP A 342 25.93 15.73 15.45
CA ASP A 342 25.04 16.84 15.79
C ASP A 342 23.56 16.43 15.91
N GLY A 343 23.23 15.15 15.72
CA GLY A 343 21.90 14.63 15.80
C GLY A 343 20.95 15.00 14.66
N ARG A 344 21.43 15.66 13.61
CA ARG A 344 20.58 16.12 12.49
C ARG A 344 20.19 15.01 11.52
N ARG A 345 20.74 13.82 11.68
CA ARG A 345 20.41 12.67 10.83
C ARG A 345 18.90 12.38 10.83
N TRP A 346 18.29 12.34 9.64
CA TRP A 346 16.89 11.97 9.47
C TRP A 346 16.67 10.49 9.73
N LEU A 347 15.63 10.19 10.48
CA LEU A 347 15.08 8.87 10.76
C LEU A 347 13.75 8.75 10.01
N ASN A 348 13.63 7.68 9.21
CA ASN A 348 12.40 7.34 8.53
C ASN A 348 11.84 6.09 9.19
N GLN A 349 10.62 6.14 9.63
CA GLN A 349 9.97 5.08 10.39
C GLN A 349 8.70 4.61 9.68
N ILE A 350 8.21 3.44 10.06
CA ILE A 350 6.86 2.98 9.74
C ILE A 350 6.37 2.03 10.83
N HIS A 351 5.14 2.21 11.27
CA HIS A 351 4.50 1.25 12.18
C HIS A 351 4.28 -0.08 11.45
N ARG A 352 4.41 -1.21 12.19
CA ARG A 352 4.20 -2.57 11.65
C ARG A 352 2.86 -2.70 10.93
N ASP A 353 1.79 -2.20 11.54
CA ASP A 353 0.44 -2.36 11.02
C ASP A 353 0.20 -1.48 9.79
N ASP A 354 0.83 -0.30 9.72
CA ASP A 354 0.83 0.54 8.53
C ASP A 354 1.63 -0.08 7.38
N ALA A 355 2.78 -0.69 7.68
CA ALA A 355 3.53 -1.44 6.68
C ALA A 355 2.71 -2.62 6.13
N ALA A 356 2.04 -3.36 7.01
CA ALA A 356 1.16 -4.46 6.63
C ALA A 356 -0.05 -3.97 5.80
N ALA A 357 -0.66 -2.85 6.18
CA ALA A 357 -1.76 -2.24 5.42
C ALA A 357 -1.33 -1.79 4.02
N GLY A 358 -0.13 -1.20 3.90
CA GLY A 358 0.43 -0.82 2.60
C GLY A 358 0.70 -2.04 1.70
N ILE A 359 1.28 -3.11 2.24
CA ILE A 359 1.48 -4.36 1.51
C ILE A 359 0.15 -4.98 1.11
N ALA A 360 -0.83 -5.05 2.04
CA ALA A 360 -2.15 -5.58 1.74
C ALA A 360 -2.86 -4.76 0.64
N ARG A 361 -2.72 -3.43 0.65
CA ARG A 361 -3.24 -2.55 -0.41
C ARG A 361 -2.62 -2.87 -1.77
N ILE A 362 -1.29 -3.06 -1.84
CA ILE A 362 -0.59 -3.45 -3.07
C ILE A 362 -1.12 -4.78 -3.60
N VAL A 363 -1.32 -5.77 -2.72
CA VAL A 363 -1.85 -7.10 -3.07
C VAL A 363 -3.29 -7.00 -3.58
N GLN A 364 -4.17 -6.36 -2.82
CA GLN A 364 -5.61 -6.28 -3.12
C GLN A 364 -5.89 -5.54 -4.43
N ALA A 365 -5.17 -4.45 -4.67
CA ALA A 365 -5.31 -3.66 -5.89
C ALA A 365 -4.44 -4.17 -7.06
N ARG A 366 -3.65 -5.23 -6.85
CA ARG A 366 -2.73 -5.79 -7.84
C ARG A 366 -1.76 -4.77 -8.43
N PHE A 367 -1.34 -3.80 -7.62
CA PHE A 367 -0.38 -2.79 -8.07
C PHE A 367 0.95 -3.43 -8.45
N GLN A 368 1.53 -2.96 -9.55
CA GLN A 368 2.86 -3.32 -10.00
C GLN A 368 3.83 -2.16 -9.79
N GLY A 369 5.11 -2.48 -9.69
CA GLY A 369 6.14 -1.48 -9.57
C GLY A 369 6.68 -1.29 -8.16
N LEU A 370 7.36 -0.17 -7.93
CA LEU A 370 8.11 0.11 -6.71
C LEU A 370 7.34 1.11 -5.83
N PHE A 371 7.29 0.84 -4.52
CA PHE A 371 6.61 1.68 -3.53
C PHE A 371 7.46 1.84 -2.28
N ASN A 372 7.60 3.07 -1.80
CA ASN A 372 8.16 3.35 -0.48
C ASN A 372 7.06 3.33 0.58
N LEU A 373 7.32 2.63 1.67
CA LEU A 373 6.44 2.58 2.83
C LEU A 373 7.15 3.21 4.03
N SER A 374 6.76 4.43 4.36
CA SER A 374 7.18 5.19 5.54
C SER A 374 5.99 5.94 6.13
N ASP A 375 6.12 6.39 7.38
CA ASP A 375 5.20 7.41 7.91
C ASP A 375 5.37 8.75 7.16
N ASP A 376 4.53 9.73 7.48
CA ASP A 376 4.50 11.04 6.82
C ASP A 376 5.53 12.04 7.38
N SER A 377 6.18 11.68 8.49
CA SER A 377 6.93 12.64 9.31
C SER A 377 8.34 12.14 9.62
N PRO A 378 9.25 12.15 8.63
CA PRO A 378 10.66 11.95 8.92
C PRO A 378 11.13 12.90 10.02
N ILE A 379 11.85 12.39 11.01
CA ILE A 379 12.26 13.17 12.18
C ILE A 379 13.79 13.13 12.34
N SER A 380 14.40 14.23 12.77
CA SER A 380 15.83 14.20 13.10
C SER A 380 16.08 13.45 14.41
N GLN A 381 17.27 12.87 14.55
CA GLN A 381 17.61 12.08 15.73
C GLN A 381 17.58 12.94 17.01
N ILE A 382 18.06 14.18 16.94
CA ILE A 382 18.04 15.11 18.08
C ILE A 382 16.60 15.48 18.46
N GLU A 383 15.75 15.78 17.49
CA GLU A 383 14.34 16.10 17.74
C GLU A 383 13.59 14.92 18.35
N LEU A 384 13.81 13.71 17.82
CA LEU A 384 13.18 12.49 18.38
C LEU A 384 13.54 12.31 19.86
N TYR A 385 14.83 12.36 20.19
CA TYR A 385 15.24 12.14 21.58
C TYR A 385 14.86 13.31 22.50
N SER A 386 14.84 14.55 22.01
CA SER A 386 14.33 15.70 22.79
C SER A 386 12.85 15.52 23.14
N LYS A 387 12.01 15.18 22.19
CA LYS A 387 10.58 14.91 22.42
C LYS A 387 10.35 13.70 23.33
N LEU A 388 11.17 12.64 23.20
CA LEU A 388 11.07 11.48 24.11
C LEU A 388 11.48 11.85 25.54
N SER A 389 12.57 12.62 25.71
CA SER A 389 13.04 13.06 27.01
C SER A 389 12.03 13.96 27.72
N GLU A 390 11.43 14.90 26.99
CA GLU A 390 10.33 15.73 27.49
C GLU A 390 9.11 14.89 27.90
N ARG A 391 8.63 14.02 27.01
CA ARG A 391 7.43 13.19 27.25
C ARG A 391 7.57 12.24 28.45
N PHE A 392 8.76 11.68 28.65
CA PHE A 392 9.01 10.70 29.72
C PHE A 392 9.78 11.26 30.92
N SER A 393 10.02 12.58 30.94
CA SER A 393 10.73 13.31 32.04
C SER A 393 12.10 12.67 32.33
N THR A 394 12.88 12.38 31.29
CA THR A 394 14.21 11.79 31.37
C THR A 394 15.25 12.73 30.79
N ASN A 395 16.53 12.50 31.10
CA ASN A 395 17.62 13.24 30.52
C ASN A 395 17.76 12.94 29.02
N LEU A 396 18.23 13.94 28.26
CA LEU A 396 18.58 13.75 26.87
C LEU A 396 19.74 12.75 26.78
N PRO A 397 19.72 11.78 25.85
CA PRO A 397 20.83 10.88 25.63
C PRO A 397 22.13 11.62 25.31
N PRO A 398 23.29 11.07 25.70
CA PRO A 398 24.59 11.69 25.42
C PRO A 398 24.87 11.74 23.90
N THR A 399 25.68 12.70 23.49
CA THR A 399 26.22 12.76 22.13
C THR A 399 27.41 11.82 21.97
N GLY A 400 27.59 11.26 20.78
CA GLY A 400 28.68 10.36 20.47
C GLY A 400 29.06 10.39 19.00
N PRO A 401 30.13 9.67 18.61
CA PRO A 401 30.60 9.63 17.23
C PRO A 401 29.55 8.98 16.31
N ILE A 402 29.60 9.33 15.02
CA ILE A 402 28.79 8.70 13.98
C ILE A 402 29.28 7.27 13.75
N ASP A 403 28.39 6.29 13.89
CA ASP A 403 28.69 4.89 13.54
C ASP A 403 28.53 4.65 12.03
N VAL A 404 29.63 4.83 11.29
CA VAL A 404 29.68 4.55 9.84
C VAL A 404 29.64 3.05 9.51
N ASN A 405 29.92 2.19 10.50
CA ASN A 405 30.02 0.73 10.33
C ASN A 405 28.73 -0.01 10.62
N ARG A 406 27.64 0.68 10.93
CA ARG A 406 26.34 0.03 11.20
C ARG A 406 25.89 -0.90 10.08
N LYS A 407 25.19 -1.97 10.44
CA LYS A 407 24.81 -3.09 9.54
C LYS A 407 24.18 -2.65 8.20
N ARG A 408 23.40 -1.55 8.17
CA ARG A 408 22.71 -1.03 6.98
C ARG A 408 23.38 0.20 6.34
N GLY A 409 24.58 0.55 6.76
CA GLY A 409 25.26 1.79 6.36
C GLY A 409 24.69 3.03 7.07
N TRP A 410 25.47 4.12 7.04
CA TRP A 410 25.01 5.42 7.52
C TRP A 410 24.37 6.18 6.35
N THR A 411 23.20 6.73 6.55
CA THR A 411 22.47 7.53 5.55
C THR A 411 21.77 8.69 6.24
N HIS A 412 21.60 9.78 5.52
CA HIS A 412 20.93 10.98 5.95
C HIS A 412 20.00 11.46 4.83
N LYS A 413 18.74 11.05 4.87
CA LYS A 413 17.73 11.29 3.84
C LYS A 413 16.32 11.27 4.41
N ARG A 414 15.38 11.84 3.69
CA ARG A 414 13.93 11.75 3.97
C ARG A 414 13.27 10.92 2.88
N VAL A 415 12.47 9.95 3.26
CA VAL A 415 11.80 9.03 2.32
C VAL A 415 10.36 9.48 2.09
N SER A 416 10.01 9.71 0.84
CA SER A 416 8.64 10.01 0.42
C SER A 416 7.83 8.72 0.24
N ASN A 417 6.63 8.67 0.79
CA ASN A 417 5.62 7.64 0.58
C ASN A 417 4.53 8.10 -0.43
N GLY A 418 4.76 9.24 -1.10
CA GLY A 418 3.78 9.94 -1.94
C GLY A 418 3.17 9.07 -3.01
N ARG A 419 3.95 8.14 -3.62
CA ARG A 419 3.43 7.24 -4.65
C ARG A 419 2.35 6.31 -4.13
N LEU A 420 2.56 5.62 -3.00
CA LEU A 420 1.54 4.72 -2.47
C LEU A 420 0.36 5.50 -1.87
N ARG A 421 0.61 6.70 -1.30
CA ARG A 421 -0.47 7.60 -0.88
C ARG A 421 -1.36 8.01 -2.04
N SER A 422 -0.78 8.36 -3.19
CA SER A 422 -1.55 8.69 -4.39
C SER A 422 -2.37 7.51 -4.93
N LEU A 423 -2.13 6.28 -4.44
CA LEU A 423 -2.88 5.08 -4.75
C LEU A 423 -3.85 4.65 -3.63
N GLY A 424 -4.23 5.57 -2.75
CA GLY A 424 -5.27 5.38 -1.73
C GLY A 424 -4.81 4.65 -0.47
N TRP A 425 -3.50 4.61 -0.18
CA TRP A 425 -3.00 4.19 1.12
C TRP A 425 -2.53 5.40 1.94
N ALA A 426 -2.81 5.41 3.22
CA ALA A 426 -2.22 6.34 4.17
C ALA A 426 -1.88 5.60 5.46
N PRO A 427 -0.77 5.95 6.14
CA PRO A 427 -0.48 5.38 7.43
C PRO A 427 -1.52 5.84 8.46
N ALA A 428 -1.98 4.93 9.31
CA ALA A 428 -2.85 5.26 10.44
C ALA A 428 -2.11 6.11 11.48
N TYR A 429 -0.80 5.87 11.61
CA TYR A 429 0.10 6.69 12.43
C TYR A 429 0.95 7.56 11.53
N ALA A 430 0.53 8.82 11.35
CA ALA A 430 1.23 9.78 10.48
C ALA A 430 2.66 10.11 10.95
N SER A 431 2.98 9.86 12.22
CA SER A 431 4.30 10.00 12.81
C SER A 431 4.60 8.93 13.86
N PHE A 432 5.87 8.79 14.21
CA PHE A 432 6.31 7.96 15.33
C PHE A 432 5.64 8.35 16.65
N PHE A 433 5.38 9.65 16.86
CA PHE A 433 4.75 10.13 18.08
C PHE A 433 3.23 9.91 18.13
N ASP A 434 2.57 9.86 16.97
CA ASP A 434 1.16 9.45 16.89
C ASP A 434 1.02 7.98 17.32
N ALA A 435 1.95 7.12 16.92
CA ALA A 435 1.96 5.74 17.37
C ALA A 435 2.25 5.62 18.88
N ILE A 436 3.18 6.41 19.42
CA ILE A 436 3.42 6.45 20.87
C ILE A 436 2.17 6.91 21.64
N ALA A 437 1.34 7.75 21.06
CA ALA A 437 0.10 8.24 21.68
C ALA A 437 -1.06 7.24 21.52
N GLY A 438 -1.16 6.59 20.34
CA GLY A 438 -2.30 5.74 19.98
C GLY A 438 -2.12 4.25 20.27
N ASP A 439 -0.88 3.74 20.33
CA ASP A 439 -0.58 2.33 20.64
C ASP A 439 -0.03 2.18 22.06
N SER A 440 -0.92 1.83 22.99
CA SER A 440 -0.58 1.68 24.40
C SER A 440 0.43 0.54 24.68
N GLU A 441 0.43 -0.50 23.85
CA GLU A 441 1.33 -1.65 24.01
C GLU A 441 2.77 -1.30 23.59
N LEU A 442 2.93 -0.41 22.61
CA LEU A 442 4.24 -0.03 22.06
C LEU A 442 5.21 0.43 23.15
N VAL A 443 4.77 1.35 23.99
CA VAL A 443 5.60 1.92 25.07
C VAL A 443 5.78 0.93 26.23
N GLN A 444 4.69 0.26 26.63
CA GLN A 444 4.71 -0.71 27.72
C GLN A 444 5.70 -1.86 27.47
N ILE A 445 5.62 -2.49 26.28
CA ILE A 445 6.50 -3.60 25.90
C ILE A 445 7.95 -3.12 25.72
N ALA A 446 8.16 -1.91 25.18
CA ALA A 446 9.51 -1.35 25.03
C ALA A 446 10.20 -1.13 26.38
N ARG A 447 9.46 -0.65 27.38
CA ARG A 447 9.97 -0.49 28.76
C ARG A 447 10.28 -1.84 29.42
N ALA A 448 9.38 -2.81 29.30
CA ALA A 448 9.60 -4.17 29.82
C ALA A 448 10.85 -4.84 29.21
N SER A 449 11.01 -4.71 27.88
CA SER A 449 12.18 -5.22 27.18
C SER A 449 13.49 -4.54 27.59
N ALA A 450 13.46 -3.24 27.87
CA ALA A 450 14.61 -2.51 28.37
C ALA A 450 15.02 -2.97 29.79
N ALA A 451 14.06 -3.16 30.67
CA ALA A 451 14.29 -3.61 32.03
C ALA A 451 14.92 -5.03 32.08
N SER A 452 14.48 -5.92 31.18
CA SER A 452 15.03 -7.29 31.09
C SER A 452 16.43 -7.36 30.48
N SER A 453 16.88 -6.29 29.81
CA SER A 453 18.20 -6.19 29.17
C SER A 453 19.25 -5.50 30.05
N ALA A 454 18.84 -4.90 31.17
CA ALA A 454 19.77 -4.29 32.11
C ALA A 454 20.62 -5.38 32.79
N PRO A 455 21.96 -5.24 32.85
CA PRO A 455 22.78 -6.17 33.61
C PRO A 455 22.30 -6.15 35.07
N ALA A 456 22.16 -7.34 35.67
CA ALA A 456 21.87 -7.45 37.09
C ALA A 456 22.90 -6.60 37.83
N SER A 457 22.49 -5.47 38.41
CA SER A 457 23.34 -4.69 39.31
C SER A 457 23.74 -5.63 40.43
N GLU A 458 25.04 -5.87 40.58
CA GLU A 458 25.63 -6.48 41.77
C GLU A 458 25.06 -5.76 42.98
N GLN A 459 24.20 -6.45 43.70
CA GLN A 459 23.83 -6.04 45.03
C GLN A 459 24.95 -6.55 45.94
N GLU A 460 25.87 -5.66 46.31
CA GLU A 460 26.63 -5.80 47.53
C GLU A 460 25.79 -5.21 48.71
#